data_c98034ed080f3c1a0167f37e90f18477
#
_entry.id   c98034ed080f3c1a0167f37e90f18477
#
_cell.length_a   1.000
_cell.length_b   1.000
_cell.length_c   1.000
_cell.angle_alpha   90.00
_cell.angle_beta   90.00
_cell.angle_gamma   90.00
#
_symmetry.space_group_name_H-M   'P 1'
#
loop_
_entity.id
_entity.type
_entity.pdbx_description
1 polymer ?
#
loop_
_entity_poly.entity_id
_entity_poly.type
_entity_poly.pdbx_seq_one_letter_code
_entity_poly.pdbx_strand_id
1 'polypeptide(L)'
;RRSFLRVMGLGFGAAMLTACNTGTADSPADSPAASVPDPDTPVPFLTEDEFPRLDGSTACIPLMAQMLADTTGMDLLEAQTSITVSTTAYAWENFGLWSRSDSEDYGAQLLIVYEAPEYVKEELAEADAKLEQKAIGRDALVFIVNEENPVQSLTQQQLRDIYAGRITSWKDVGGADAPIVAFQRGVDSGSQTLFKKLLIDKGDGQLMAAPTELAPADMGGLVDSIAAYNNSANAIGFS
;
A
#
# COMPACT_ATOMS: atom_id res chain seq x y z
N ARG A 1 16.56 -9.40 -16.92
CA ARG A 1 15.84 -10.54 -16.27
C ARG A 1 14.83 -9.91 -15.32
N ARG A 2 13.55 -10.08 -15.58
CA ARG A 2 12.48 -9.65 -14.65
C ARG A 2 12.42 -10.70 -13.56
N SER A 3 12.80 -10.33 -12.34
CA SER A 3 12.60 -11.16 -11.15
C SER A 3 11.15 -10.97 -10.68
N PHE A 4 10.45 -12.07 -10.50
CA PHE A 4 9.11 -12.03 -9.94
C PHE A 4 9.21 -12.10 -8.40
N LEU A 5 8.43 -11.28 -7.72
CA LEU A 5 8.23 -11.32 -6.28
C LEU A 5 7.04 -12.22 -5.97
N ARG A 6 7.15 -12.98 -4.90
CA ARG A 6 6.09 -13.87 -4.44
C ARG A 6 5.45 -13.29 -3.19
N VAL A 7 4.13 -13.27 -3.18
CA VAL A 7 3.33 -12.81 -2.04
C VAL A 7 2.98 -14.01 -1.16
N MET A 8 3.36 -13.96 0.10
CA MET A 8 2.92 -14.92 1.11
C MET A 8 1.67 -14.38 1.80
N GLY A 9 0.53 -15.00 1.56
CA GLY A 9 -0.72 -14.67 2.24
C GLY A 9 -0.80 -15.31 3.63
N LEU A 10 -1.24 -14.55 4.62
CA LEU A 10 -1.77 -15.13 5.86
C LEU A 10 -3.10 -15.80 5.50
N GLY A 11 -3.13 -17.13 5.52
CA GLY A 11 -4.27 -17.92 5.07
C GLY A 11 -5.56 -17.60 5.82
N PHE A 12 -6.44 -16.84 5.19
CA PHE A 12 -7.89 -16.84 5.37
C PHE A 12 -8.48 -16.75 3.95
N GLY A 13 -9.08 -17.85 3.53
CA GLY A 13 -9.93 -18.04 2.37
C GLY A 13 -9.74 -17.13 1.16
N ALA A 14 -8.91 -17.51 0.22
CA ALA A 14 -8.79 -16.86 -1.07
C ALA A 14 -9.88 -17.34 -2.03
N ALA A 15 -10.68 -16.43 -2.57
CA ALA A 15 -11.42 -16.66 -3.80
C ALA A 15 -10.48 -16.33 -4.97
N MET A 16 -10.14 -17.35 -5.76
CA MET A 16 -9.38 -17.18 -6.99
C MET A 16 -10.27 -16.57 -8.08
N LEU A 17 -9.84 -15.46 -8.63
CA LEU A 17 -10.32 -15.00 -9.92
C LEU A 17 -9.33 -15.45 -11.00
N THR A 18 -9.69 -16.49 -11.72
CA THR A 18 -8.96 -16.97 -12.90
C THR A 18 -9.50 -16.25 -14.12
N ALA A 19 -8.71 -15.37 -14.71
CA ALA A 19 -9.02 -14.86 -16.05
C ALA A 19 -8.14 -15.58 -17.06
N CYS A 20 -8.70 -16.57 -17.76
CA CYS A 20 -8.15 -17.11 -18.99
C CYS A 20 -8.74 -16.34 -20.17
N ASN A 21 -7.90 -15.72 -20.97
CA ASN A 21 -8.30 -15.34 -22.31
C ASN A 21 -7.31 -15.92 -23.33
N THR A 22 -7.77 -16.93 -24.06
CA THR A 22 -7.15 -17.42 -25.30
C THR A 22 -8.14 -17.25 -26.44
N GLY A 23 -7.77 -16.52 -27.47
CA GLY A 23 -8.59 -16.48 -28.66
C GLY A 23 -7.97 -15.63 -29.76
N THR A 24 -7.27 -16.31 -30.66
CA THR A 24 -6.90 -15.80 -31.99
C THR A 24 -8.09 -15.86 -32.92
N ALA A 25 -8.37 -14.80 -33.68
CA ALA A 25 -8.85 -14.92 -35.08
C ALA A 25 -8.88 -13.54 -35.76
N ASP A 26 -8.26 -13.49 -36.92
CA ASP A 26 -8.33 -12.44 -37.93
C ASP A 26 -9.76 -12.29 -38.49
N SER A 27 -10.19 -11.06 -38.74
CA SER A 27 -10.93 -10.65 -39.97
C SER A 27 -11.48 -9.22 -39.86
N PRO A 28 -12.01 -8.61 -40.95
CA PRO A 28 -11.48 -7.39 -41.51
C PRO A 28 -12.22 -6.12 -41.07
N ALA A 29 -11.58 -4.99 -41.40
CA ALA A 29 -12.05 -3.63 -41.16
C ALA A 29 -13.55 -3.42 -41.38
N ASP A 30 -14.24 -3.03 -40.33
CA ASP A 30 -15.56 -2.41 -40.39
C ASP A 30 -15.52 -1.04 -39.68
N SER A 31 -16.21 -0.09 -40.27
CA SER A 31 -16.28 1.31 -39.82
C SER A 31 -16.61 1.40 -38.33
N PRO A 32 -16.14 2.41 -37.60
CA PRO A 32 -16.46 2.57 -36.20
C PRO A 32 -17.96 2.85 -36.04
N ALA A 33 -18.71 1.81 -35.70
CA ALA A 33 -20.01 2.01 -35.11
C ALA A 33 -19.81 2.79 -33.81
N ALA A 34 -20.51 3.88 -33.63
CA ALA A 34 -20.52 4.64 -32.37
C ALA A 34 -20.78 3.64 -31.23
N SER A 35 -19.79 3.42 -30.40
CA SER A 35 -19.91 2.55 -29.25
C SER A 35 -21.03 3.08 -28.36
N VAL A 36 -22.06 2.27 -28.12
CA VAL A 36 -23.04 2.56 -27.07
C VAL A 36 -22.23 2.62 -25.77
N PRO A 37 -22.31 3.71 -25.00
CA PRO A 37 -21.60 3.80 -23.72
C PRO A 37 -21.98 2.60 -22.86
N ASP A 38 -20.97 1.95 -22.26
CA ASP A 38 -21.17 0.91 -21.28
C ASP A 38 -22.03 1.49 -20.14
N PRO A 39 -23.19 0.89 -19.79
CA PRO A 39 -24.03 1.37 -18.72
C PRO A 39 -23.31 1.45 -17.36
N ASP A 40 -22.18 0.76 -17.21
CA ASP A 40 -21.34 0.82 -16.02
C ASP A 40 -20.23 1.88 -16.11
N THR A 41 -20.14 2.63 -17.22
CA THR A 41 -19.18 3.75 -17.32
C THR A 41 -19.60 4.89 -16.40
N PRO A 42 -18.77 5.33 -15.45
CA PRO A 42 -19.08 6.44 -14.58
C PRO A 42 -19.38 7.72 -15.38
N VAL A 43 -20.43 8.43 -15.01
CA VAL A 43 -20.75 9.73 -15.60
C VAL A 43 -20.09 10.80 -14.74
N PRO A 44 -19.17 11.60 -15.27
CA PRO A 44 -18.55 12.69 -14.53
C PRO A 44 -19.59 13.65 -13.94
N PHE A 45 -19.39 14.07 -12.70
CA PHE A 45 -20.30 14.98 -11.99
C PHE A 45 -19.59 16.13 -11.25
N LEU A 46 -18.25 16.14 -11.30
CA LEU A 46 -17.41 17.23 -10.82
C LEU A 46 -16.53 17.75 -11.96
N THR A 47 -16.14 18.99 -11.87
CA THR A 47 -14.98 19.51 -12.61
C THR A 47 -13.70 19.24 -11.83
N GLU A 48 -12.55 19.35 -12.46
CA GLU A 48 -11.24 19.20 -11.79
C GLU A 48 -11.06 20.21 -10.65
N ASP A 49 -11.54 21.45 -10.85
CA ASP A 49 -11.48 22.51 -9.83
C ASP A 49 -12.40 22.27 -8.63
N GLU A 50 -13.48 21.49 -8.82
CA GLU A 50 -14.40 21.09 -7.75
C GLU A 50 -13.94 19.86 -7.00
N PHE A 51 -12.98 19.12 -7.55
CA PHE A 51 -12.45 17.93 -6.89
C PHE A 51 -11.67 18.35 -5.62
N PRO A 52 -11.94 17.71 -4.46
CA PRO A 52 -11.30 18.12 -3.21
C PRO A 52 -9.79 17.88 -3.24
N ARG A 53 -9.03 18.73 -2.56
CA ARG A 53 -7.60 18.51 -2.36
C ARG A 53 -7.39 17.20 -1.61
N LEU A 54 -6.79 16.24 -2.30
CA LEU A 54 -6.64 14.87 -1.87
C LEU A 54 -5.22 14.62 -1.36
N ASP A 55 -5.11 13.88 -0.26
CA ASP A 55 -3.83 13.33 0.22
C ASP A 55 -4.05 11.92 0.76
N GLY A 56 -2.99 11.19 1.04
CA GLY A 56 -3.15 9.86 1.58
C GLY A 56 -1.90 8.98 1.56
N SER A 57 -2.14 7.69 1.65
CA SER A 57 -1.10 6.67 1.57
C SER A 57 -0.68 6.41 0.12
N THR A 58 0.62 6.17 -0.09
CA THR A 58 1.15 5.78 -1.41
C THR A 58 0.51 4.52 -1.97
N ALA A 59 0.10 3.59 -1.12
CA ALA A 59 -0.62 2.38 -1.51
C ALA A 59 -2.04 2.66 -2.04
N CYS A 60 -2.61 3.82 -1.70
CA CYS A 60 -3.95 4.22 -2.13
C CYS A 60 -3.97 5.04 -3.43
N ILE A 61 -2.81 5.36 -4.02
CA ILE A 61 -2.72 6.14 -5.28
C ILE A 61 -3.60 5.57 -6.39
N PRO A 62 -3.62 4.25 -6.67
CA PRO A 62 -4.48 3.72 -7.74
C PRO A 62 -5.97 3.96 -7.48
N LEU A 63 -6.41 3.86 -6.22
CA LEU A 63 -7.80 4.13 -5.85
C LEU A 63 -8.13 5.62 -6.00
N MET A 64 -7.24 6.50 -5.55
CA MET A 64 -7.41 7.96 -5.67
C MET A 64 -7.46 8.40 -7.12
N ALA A 65 -6.59 7.86 -7.97
CA ALA A 65 -6.58 8.14 -9.40
C ALA A 65 -7.87 7.69 -10.08
N GLN A 66 -8.38 6.51 -9.72
CA GLN A 66 -9.66 6.02 -10.24
C GLN A 66 -10.82 6.93 -9.80
N MET A 67 -10.82 7.35 -8.53
CA MET A 67 -11.84 8.29 -8.02
C MET A 67 -11.80 9.63 -8.79
N LEU A 68 -10.60 10.18 -9.02
CA LEU A 68 -10.46 11.41 -9.80
C LEU A 68 -10.98 11.22 -11.24
N ALA A 69 -10.55 10.14 -11.91
CA ALA A 69 -10.99 9.85 -13.27
C ALA A 69 -12.50 9.65 -13.37
N ASP A 70 -13.11 8.85 -12.49
CA ASP A 70 -14.54 8.54 -12.53
C ASP A 70 -15.42 9.76 -12.22
N THR A 71 -14.95 10.65 -11.36
CA THR A 71 -15.76 11.81 -10.93
C THR A 71 -15.61 13.00 -11.84
N THR A 72 -14.45 13.20 -12.48
CA THR A 72 -14.18 14.38 -13.32
C THR A 72 -14.18 14.08 -14.82
N GLY A 73 -14.07 12.80 -15.20
CA GLY A 73 -13.90 12.38 -16.60
C GLY A 73 -12.47 12.54 -17.12
N MET A 74 -11.49 12.82 -16.23
CA MET A 74 -10.07 12.84 -16.57
C MET A 74 -9.61 11.46 -17.04
N ASP A 75 -8.66 11.43 -17.96
CA ASP A 75 -8.02 10.14 -18.36
C ASP A 75 -7.32 9.51 -17.15
N LEU A 76 -7.44 8.18 -17.01
CA LEU A 76 -6.89 7.47 -15.85
C LEU A 76 -5.37 7.61 -15.73
N LEU A 77 -4.65 7.59 -16.86
CA LEU A 77 -3.19 7.76 -16.84
C LEU A 77 -2.81 9.19 -16.42
N GLU A 78 -3.57 10.18 -16.87
CA GLU A 78 -3.42 11.56 -16.44
C GLU A 78 -3.73 11.70 -14.94
N ALA A 79 -4.84 11.12 -14.48
CA ALA A 79 -5.19 11.08 -13.07
C ALA A 79 -4.10 10.43 -12.20
N GLN A 80 -3.51 9.31 -12.64
CA GLN A 80 -2.40 8.64 -11.94
C GLN A 80 -1.16 9.52 -11.81
N THR A 81 -0.88 10.35 -12.80
CA THR A 81 0.28 11.27 -12.77
C THR A 81 0.00 12.56 -11.99
N SER A 82 -1.27 12.94 -11.84
CA SER A 82 -1.71 14.13 -11.10
C SER A 82 -1.76 13.90 -9.59
N ILE A 83 -2.01 12.66 -9.15
CA ILE A 83 -2.10 12.35 -7.73
C ILE A 83 -0.71 12.35 -7.09
N THR A 84 -0.52 13.24 -6.14
CA THR A 84 0.64 13.27 -5.25
C THR A 84 0.18 13.07 -3.82
N VAL A 85 0.95 12.34 -3.03
CA VAL A 85 0.62 12.02 -1.64
C VAL A 85 1.81 12.22 -0.73
N SER A 86 1.52 12.58 0.51
CA SER A 86 2.54 12.86 1.54
C SER A 86 2.96 11.65 2.33
N THR A 87 2.37 10.49 2.16
CA THR A 87 2.39 9.30 3.03
C THR A 87 1.37 9.35 4.16
N THR A 88 1.20 8.23 4.87
CA THR A 88 0.10 8.10 5.84
C THR A 88 0.18 9.13 6.98
N ALA A 89 1.32 9.25 7.63
CA ALA A 89 1.45 10.16 8.79
C ALA A 89 1.31 11.61 8.36
N TYR A 90 2.07 12.02 7.36
CA TYR A 90 2.03 13.41 6.86
C TYR A 90 0.68 13.80 6.26
N ALA A 91 -0.06 12.88 5.65
CA ALA A 91 -1.40 13.17 5.17
C ALA A 91 -2.34 13.54 6.33
N TRP A 92 -2.26 12.81 7.45
CA TRP A 92 -3.01 13.15 8.66
C TRP A 92 -2.59 14.48 9.27
N GLU A 93 -1.29 14.78 9.30
CA GLU A 93 -0.75 16.06 9.78
C GLU A 93 -1.20 17.22 8.89
N ASN A 94 -1.14 17.07 7.56
CA ASN A 94 -1.64 18.06 6.60
C ASN A 94 -3.12 18.33 6.80
N PHE A 95 -3.92 17.31 7.04
CA PHE A 95 -5.34 17.45 7.36
C PHE A 95 -5.54 18.24 8.66
N GLY A 96 -4.77 17.93 9.70
CA GLY A 96 -4.81 18.64 10.98
C GLY A 96 -4.46 20.12 10.85
N LEU A 97 -3.48 20.46 10.00
CA LEU A 97 -3.11 21.85 9.72
C LEU A 97 -4.25 22.61 9.03
N TRP A 98 -4.88 21.99 8.04
CA TRP A 98 -6.03 22.62 7.37
C TRP A 98 -7.20 22.86 8.34
N SER A 99 -7.49 21.91 9.23
CA SER A 99 -8.56 22.07 10.22
C SER A 99 -8.32 23.22 11.21
N ARG A 100 -7.08 23.70 11.33
CA ARG A 100 -6.69 24.86 12.17
C ARG A 100 -6.58 26.16 11.39
N SER A 101 -6.59 26.11 10.07
CA SER A 101 -6.40 27.28 9.21
C SER A 101 -7.75 27.94 8.90
N ASP A 102 -7.83 29.24 9.03
CA ASP A 102 -8.96 30.05 8.52
C ASP A 102 -8.91 30.18 6.98
N SER A 103 -7.88 29.65 6.33
CA SER A 103 -7.71 29.68 4.87
C SER A 103 -8.22 28.38 4.25
N GLU A 104 -9.22 28.50 3.38
CA GLU A 104 -9.76 27.37 2.61
C GLU A 104 -8.76 26.77 1.62
N ASP A 105 -7.64 27.45 1.36
CA ASP A 105 -6.63 27.04 0.40
C ASP A 105 -5.47 26.23 1.03
N TYR A 106 -5.55 25.86 2.29
CA TYR A 106 -4.48 25.18 2.98
C TYR A 106 -4.83 23.74 3.39
N GLY A 107 -3.89 22.82 3.17
CA GLY A 107 -3.99 21.42 3.57
C GLY A 107 -4.93 20.54 2.73
N ALA A 108 -5.05 19.29 3.12
CA ALA A 108 -5.94 18.32 2.48
C ALA A 108 -7.39 18.46 2.97
N GLN A 109 -8.34 18.22 2.08
CA GLN A 109 -9.78 18.23 2.38
C GLN A 109 -10.37 16.82 2.45
N LEU A 110 -9.72 15.87 1.78
CA LEU A 110 -10.12 14.47 1.76
C LEU A 110 -8.87 13.59 1.87
N LEU A 111 -8.91 12.62 2.76
CA LEU A 111 -7.85 11.63 2.90
C LEU A 111 -8.33 10.25 2.46
N ILE A 112 -7.51 9.57 1.64
CA ILE A 112 -7.60 8.13 1.39
C ILE A 112 -6.36 7.49 1.98
N VAL A 113 -6.50 6.94 3.16
CA VAL A 113 -5.35 6.70 4.02
C VAL A 113 -5.61 5.53 4.98
N TYR A 114 -4.54 4.90 5.44
CA TYR A 114 -4.59 3.98 6.58
C TYR A 114 -4.76 4.73 7.90
N GLU A 115 -5.02 3.98 8.96
CA GLU A 115 -5.12 4.53 10.31
C GLU A 115 -3.87 5.35 10.67
N ALA A 116 -4.08 6.47 11.34
CA ALA A 116 -3.00 7.31 11.82
C ALA A 116 -2.10 6.57 12.82
N PRO A 117 -0.77 6.79 12.81
CA PRO A 117 0.10 6.39 13.90
C PRO A 117 -0.35 7.00 15.24
N GLU A 118 0.02 6.39 16.36
CA GLU A 118 -0.48 6.83 17.68
C GLU A 118 -0.07 8.26 18.00
N TYR A 119 1.17 8.65 17.72
CA TYR A 119 1.64 10.02 17.95
C TYR A 119 0.83 11.07 17.16
N VAL A 120 0.44 10.74 15.93
CA VAL A 120 -0.42 11.64 15.12
C VAL A 120 -1.82 11.73 15.70
N LYS A 121 -2.37 10.64 16.25
CA LYS A 121 -3.69 10.69 16.92
C LYS A 121 -3.65 11.60 18.15
N GLU A 122 -2.56 11.57 18.92
CA GLU A 122 -2.35 12.45 20.04
C GLU A 122 -2.30 13.92 19.60
N GLU A 123 -1.56 14.24 18.55
CA GLU A 123 -1.48 15.58 17.96
C GLU A 123 -2.84 16.08 17.43
N LEU A 124 -3.59 15.24 16.74
CA LEU A 124 -4.93 15.58 16.24
C LEU A 124 -5.92 15.82 17.38
N ALA A 125 -5.81 15.02 18.46
CA ALA A 125 -6.63 15.21 19.65
C ALA A 125 -6.31 16.51 20.39
N GLU A 126 -5.03 16.86 20.55
CA GLU A 126 -4.58 18.14 21.12
C GLU A 126 -5.04 19.34 20.29
N ALA A 127 -5.16 19.13 18.98
CA ALA A 127 -5.64 20.14 18.04
C ALA A 127 -7.16 20.32 18.05
N ASP A 128 -7.93 19.49 18.73
CA ASP A 128 -9.41 19.39 18.64
C ASP A 128 -9.87 19.28 17.17
N ALA A 129 -9.13 18.51 16.36
CA ALA A 129 -9.40 18.36 14.94
C ALA A 129 -10.76 17.69 14.71
N LYS A 130 -11.61 18.32 13.91
CA LYS A 130 -12.95 17.79 13.58
C LYS A 130 -12.83 16.83 12.40
N LEU A 131 -12.88 15.54 12.69
CA LEU A 131 -12.67 14.47 11.71
C LEU A 131 -13.93 13.65 11.54
N GLU A 132 -14.33 13.44 10.30
CA GLU A 132 -15.28 12.39 9.95
C GLU A 132 -14.51 11.25 9.26
N GLN A 133 -14.55 10.06 9.84
CA GLN A 133 -13.86 8.87 9.30
C GLN A 133 -14.89 7.82 8.87
N LYS A 134 -14.71 7.31 7.66
CA LYS A 134 -15.50 6.19 7.12
C LYS A 134 -14.57 5.11 6.58
N ALA A 135 -14.80 3.86 7.00
CA ALA A 135 -14.15 2.73 6.38
C ALA A 135 -14.75 2.52 4.98
N ILE A 136 -13.92 2.67 3.95
CA ILE A 136 -14.32 2.52 2.53
C ILE A 136 -13.93 1.16 1.96
N GLY A 137 -13.04 0.42 2.63
CA GLY A 137 -12.57 -0.88 2.16
C GLY A 137 -11.83 -1.65 3.23
N ARG A 138 -11.29 -2.79 2.82
CA ARG A 138 -10.39 -3.62 3.62
C ARG A 138 -9.16 -3.90 2.79
N ASP A 139 -8.02 -3.86 3.45
CA ASP A 139 -6.75 -4.22 2.85
C ASP A 139 -6.11 -5.35 3.66
N ALA A 140 -5.08 -5.98 3.10
CA ALA A 140 -4.37 -7.08 3.72
C ALA A 140 -2.90 -6.73 3.89
N LEU A 141 -2.40 -6.87 5.11
CA LEU A 141 -0.95 -6.88 5.33
C LEU A 141 -0.38 -8.15 4.70
N VAL A 142 0.44 -7.99 3.67
CA VAL A 142 1.08 -9.09 2.95
C VAL A 142 2.58 -9.09 3.15
N PHE A 143 3.18 -10.29 3.17
CA PHE A 143 4.63 -10.45 3.23
C PHE A 143 5.15 -10.84 1.85
N ILE A 144 6.24 -10.21 1.44
CA ILE A 144 6.84 -10.35 0.12
C ILE A 144 8.22 -10.97 0.29
N VAL A 145 8.48 -12.02 -0.47
CA VAL A 145 9.78 -12.70 -0.56
C VAL A 145 10.17 -12.89 -2.02
N ASN A 146 11.45 -13.16 -2.27
CA ASN A 146 11.91 -13.53 -3.60
C ASN A 146 11.28 -14.86 -4.05
N GLU A 147 11.02 -15.00 -5.35
CA GLU A 147 10.43 -16.19 -5.96
C GLU A 147 11.27 -17.46 -5.72
N GLU A 148 12.59 -17.30 -5.63
CA GLU A 148 13.53 -18.41 -5.37
C GLU A 148 13.53 -18.89 -3.92
N ASN A 149 12.88 -18.17 -3.00
CA ASN A 149 12.76 -18.60 -1.61
C ASN A 149 11.84 -19.82 -1.50
N PRO A 150 12.32 -20.96 -1.00
CA PRO A 150 11.51 -22.17 -0.92
C PRO A 150 10.42 -22.14 0.15
N VAL A 151 10.48 -21.18 1.09
CA VAL A 151 9.50 -21.04 2.17
C VAL A 151 8.18 -20.52 1.61
N GLN A 152 7.12 -21.32 1.73
CA GLN A 152 5.82 -21.03 1.14
C GLN A 152 4.86 -20.33 2.12
N SER A 153 5.11 -20.49 3.43
CA SER A 153 4.26 -19.92 4.47
C SER A 153 5.06 -19.73 5.76
N LEU A 154 4.66 -18.73 6.53
CA LEU A 154 5.17 -18.45 7.86
C LEU A 154 3.98 -18.28 8.81
N THR A 155 4.12 -18.79 10.02
CA THR A 155 3.15 -18.50 11.08
C THR A 155 3.34 -17.05 11.59
N GLN A 156 2.30 -16.48 12.20
CA GLN A 156 2.43 -15.17 12.83
C GLN A 156 3.52 -15.11 13.90
N GLN A 157 3.72 -16.23 14.62
CA GLN A 157 4.79 -16.30 15.62
C GLN A 157 6.18 -16.28 14.96
N GLN A 158 6.39 -17.03 13.88
CA GLN A 158 7.64 -16.99 13.13
C GLN A 158 7.93 -15.59 12.57
N LEU A 159 6.90 -14.92 12.04
CA LEU A 159 7.04 -13.52 11.59
C LEU A 159 7.46 -12.59 12.76
N ARG A 160 6.81 -12.69 13.91
CA ARG A 160 7.22 -11.95 15.12
C ARG A 160 8.67 -12.25 15.50
N ASP A 161 9.06 -13.50 15.48
CA ASP A 161 10.40 -13.92 15.85
C ASP A 161 11.49 -13.47 14.86
N ILE A 162 11.15 -13.42 13.57
CA ILE A 162 12.02 -12.86 12.53
C ILE A 162 12.22 -11.36 12.78
N TYR A 163 11.14 -10.60 12.91
CA TYR A 163 11.22 -9.15 13.07
C TYR A 163 11.69 -8.70 14.48
N ALA A 164 11.68 -9.59 15.45
CA ALA A 164 12.33 -9.39 16.75
C ALA A 164 13.82 -9.83 16.77
N GLY A 165 14.33 -10.38 15.66
CA GLY A 165 15.72 -10.87 15.56
C GLY A 165 15.97 -12.19 16.30
N ARG A 166 14.93 -12.93 16.69
CA ARG A 166 15.06 -14.25 17.33
C ARG A 166 15.28 -15.38 16.32
N ILE A 167 14.66 -15.26 15.14
CA ILE A 167 14.92 -16.12 13.99
C ILE A 167 15.69 -15.29 12.96
N THR A 168 16.92 -15.71 12.67
CA THR A 168 17.83 -14.97 11.80
C THR A 168 18.27 -15.76 10.56
N SER A 169 17.88 -17.04 10.47
CA SER A 169 18.18 -17.91 9.33
C SER A 169 16.90 -18.50 8.76
N TRP A 170 16.81 -18.52 7.43
CA TRP A 170 15.72 -19.19 6.71
C TRP A 170 15.65 -20.69 7.03
N LYS A 171 16.77 -21.33 7.40
CA LYS A 171 16.82 -22.73 7.82
C LYS A 171 15.88 -23.01 9.01
N ASP A 172 15.75 -22.07 9.93
CA ASP A 172 14.92 -22.24 11.14
C ASP A 172 13.43 -22.28 10.83
N VAL A 173 13.06 -21.89 9.61
CA VAL A 173 11.68 -21.88 9.11
C VAL A 173 11.49 -22.75 7.86
N GLY A 174 12.42 -23.69 7.61
CA GLY A 174 12.33 -24.66 6.52
C GLY A 174 12.87 -24.18 5.18
N GLY A 175 13.62 -23.09 5.16
CA GLY A 175 14.30 -22.56 3.98
C GLY A 175 15.77 -23.00 3.87
N ALA A 176 16.53 -22.26 3.06
CA ALA A 176 17.96 -22.46 2.86
C ALA A 176 18.77 -22.07 4.11
N ASP A 177 19.99 -22.58 4.23
CA ASP A 177 20.94 -22.16 5.28
C ASP A 177 21.54 -20.78 4.89
N ALA A 178 20.74 -19.74 5.09
CA ALA A 178 21.04 -18.38 4.69
C ALA A 178 20.42 -17.37 5.67
N PRO A 179 21.05 -16.22 5.89
CA PRO A 179 20.51 -15.19 6.79
C PRO A 179 19.20 -14.61 6.25
N ILE A 180 18.30 -14.23 7.15
CA ILE A 180 17.10 -13.47 6.80
C ILE A 180 17.43 -11.97 6.76
N VAL A 181 17.09 -11.31 5.66
CA VAL A 181 17.18 -9.86 5.51
C VAL A 181 15.78 -9.29 5.60
N ALA A 182 15.40 -8.81 6.79
CA ALA A 182 14.05 -8.35 7.08
C ALA A 182 13.93 -6.83 6.87
N PHE A 183 13.24 -6.46 5.79
CA PHE A 183 12.91 -5.06 5.50
C PHE A 183 11.75 -4.60 6.38
N GLN A 184 11.86 -3.38 6.87
CA GLN A 184 10.78 -2.65 7.55
C GLN A 184 10.41 -1.42 6.72
N ARG A 185 9.41 -0.69 7.17
CA ARG A 185 9.03 0.60 6.61
C ARG A 185 9.36 1.69 7.63
N GLY A 186 9.49 2.94 7.15
CA GLY A 186 9.63 4.09 8.02
C GLY A 186 8.44 4.24 8.97
N VAL A 187 8.63 4.94 10.08
CA VAL A 187 7.61 5.13 11.12
C VAL A 187 6.34 5.84 10.60
N ASP A 188 6.49 6.64 9.54
CA ASP A 188 5.42 7.42 8.91
C ASP A 188 4.60 6.59 7.89
N SER A 189 4.99 5.33 7.67
CA SER A 189 4.32 4.43 6.74
C SER A 189 3.08 3.79 7.36
N GLY A 190 1.95 3.84 6.62
CA GLY A 190 0.74 3.12 6.98
C GLY A 190 0.95 1.61 7.10
N SER A 191 1.76 1.01 6.22
CA SER A 191 2.12 -0.42 6.31
C SER A 191 2.89 -0.73 7.60
N GLN A 192 3.79 0.17 8.06
CA GLN A 192 4.49 0.00 9.34
C GLN A 192 3.51 0.08 10.53
N THR A 193 2.58 1.01 10.50
CA THR A 193 1.54 1.15 11.52
C THR A 193 0.68 -0.12 11.58
N LEU A 194 0.23 -0.63 10.44
CA LEU A 194 -0.55 -1.86 10.36
C LEU A 194 0.25 -3.08 10.81
N PHE A 195 1.51 -3.18 10.38
CA PHE A 195 2.40 -4.26 10.79
C PHE A 195 2.56 -4.32 12.32
N LYS A 196 2.83 -3.18 12.96
CA LYS A 196 2.89 -3.10 14.41
C LYS A 196 1.57 -3.52 15.05
N LYS A 197 0.47 -2.89 14.67
CA LYS A 197 -0.86 -3.13 15.25
C LYS A 197 -1.34 -4.57 15.06
N LEU A 198 -1.17 -5.14 13.86
CA LEU A 198 -1.74 -6.45 13.52
C LEU A 198 -0.86 -7.63 13.91
N LEU A 199 0.45 -7.43 14.00
CA LEU A 199 1.39 -8.50 14.26
C LEU A 199 2.20 -8.29 15.54
N ILE A 200 2.94 -7.19 15.68
CA ILE A 200 3.91 -7.00 16.75
C ILE A 200 3.22 -6.79 18.11
N ASP A 201 2.27 -5.88 18.19
CA ASP A 201 1.57 -5.51 19.43
C ASP A 201 0.63 -6.62 19.94
N LYS A 202 0.31 -7.59 19.07
CA LYS A 202 -0.42 -8.81 19.46
C LYS A 202 0.48 -9.93 20.03
N GLY A 203 1.78 -9.69 20.09
CA GLY A 203 2.79 -10.53 20.71
C GLY A 203 3.38 -9.86 21.94
N ASP A 204 4.71 -9.94 22.05
CA ASP A 204 5.50 -9.32 23.11
C ASP A 204 5.92 -7.86 22.82
N GLY A 205 5.49 -7.32 21.69
CA GLY A 205 5.80 -5.96 21.27
C GLY A 205 7.25 -5.74 20.81
N GLN A 206 8.07 -6.79 20.79
CA GLN A 206 9.47 -6.66 20.41
C GLN A 206 9.64 -6.52 18.91
N LEU A 207 10.36 -5.49 18.50
CA LEU A 207 10.73 -5.20 17.13
C LEU A 207 12.19 -4.77 17.10
N MET A 208 13.02 -5.41 16.26
CA MET A 208 14.41 -5.00 16.09
C MET A 208 14.48 -3.69 15.30
N ALA A 209 15.48 -2.87 15.59
CA ALA A 209 15.79 -1.72 14.76
C ALA A 209 16.28 -2.20 13.38
N ALA A 210 15.67 -1.71 12.31
CA ALA A 210 16.18 -1.95 10.96
C ALA A 210 17.26 -0.91 10.62
N PRO A 211 18.36 -1.33 9.96
CA PRO A 211 19.26 -0.39 9.31
C PRO A 211 18.49 0.48 8.30
N THR A 212 18.98 1.69 8.06
CA THR A 212 18.27 2.65 7.17
C THR A 212 18.05 2.09 5.76
N GLU A 213 19.00 1.33 5.24
CA GLU A 213 18.91 0.67 3.93
C GLU A 213 17.82 -0.42 3.87
N LEU A 214 17.39 -0.92 5.01
CA LEU A 214 16.31 -1.90 5.14
C LEU A 214 14.97 -1.28 5.57
N ALA A 215 14.87 0.05 5.54
CA ALA A 215 13.67 0.81 5.90
C ALA A 215 13.31 1.84 4.82
N PRO A 216 12.96 1.40 3.59
CA PRO A 216 12.62 2.29 2.49
C PRO A 216 11.38 3.14 2.81
N ALA A 217 11.40 4.39 2.36
CA ALA A 217 10.36 5.38 2.67
C ALA A 217 9.03 5.08 2.00
N ASP A 218 9.04 4.57 0.79
CA ASP A 218 7.82 4.31 0.00
C ASP A 218 7.72 2.85 -0.45
N MET A 219 6.59 2.50 -1.07
CA MET A 219 6.29 1.14 -1.51
C MET A 219 7.11 0.72 -2.72
N GLY A 220 7.33 1.64 -3.67
CA GLY A 220 8.20 1.39 -4.81
C GLY A 220 9.61 1.08 -4.35
N GLY A 221 10.16 1.88 -3.46
CA GLY A 221 11.46 1.67 -2.85
C GLY A 221 11.58 0.34 -2.09
N LEU A 222 10.50 -0.14 -1.43
CA LEU A 222 10.49 -1.45 -0.80
C LEU A 222 10.63 -2.58 -1.83
N VAL A 223 9.82 -2.56 -2.88
CA VAL A 223 9.85 -3.57 -3.94
C VAL A 223 11.19 -3.57 -4.65
N ASP A 224 11.70 -2.39 -5.02
CA ASP A 224 12.99 -2.22 -5.68
C ASP A 224 14.15 -2.69 -4.78
N SER A 225 14.11 -2.39 -3.49
CA SER A 225 15.13 -2.80 -2.54
C SER A 225 15.16 -4.34 -2.36
N ILE A 226 13.99 -4.98 -2.26
CA ILE A 226 13.92 -6.44 -2.19
C ILE A 226 14.40 -7.07 -3.50
N ALA A 227 14.03 -6.49 -4.65
CA ALA A 227 14.43 -6.97 -5.96
C ALA A 227 15.91 -6.73 -6.26
N ALA A 228 16.46 -5.60 -5.81
CA ALA A 228 17.85 -5.20 -6.04
C ALA A 228 18.85 -5.82 -5.06
N TYR A 229 18.41 -6.27 -3.90
CA TYR A 229 19.29 -6.87 -2.89
C TYR A 229 19.87 -8.22 -3.36
N ASN A 230 20.75 -8.14 -4.35
CA ASN A 230 21.36 -9.25 -5.10
C ASN A 230 20.34 -10.25 -5.68
N ASN A 231 19.12 -9.81 -5.92
CA ASN A 231 18.02 -10.72 -6.25
C ASN A 231 17.90 -11.87 -5.22
N SER A 232 18.13 -11.52 -3.96
CA SER A 232 18.42 -12.48 -2.90
C SER A 232 17.15 -13.17 -2.44
N ALA A 233 17.15 -14.51 -2.50
CA ALA A 233 16.14 -15.35 -1.85
C ALA A 233 16.06 -15.10 -0.32
N ASN A 234 16.93 -14.28 0.23
CA ASN A 234 17.07 -14.03 1.66
C ASN A 234 16.20 -12.89 2.18
N ALA A 235 15.68 -12.06 1.29
CA ALA A 235 14.89 -10.88 1.67
C ALA A 235 13.45 -11.24 2.05
N ILE A 236 12.91 -10.54 3.04
CA ILE A 236 11.49 -10.49 3.37
C ILE A 236 11.09 -9.04 3.67
N GLY A 237 9.97 -8.62 3.14
CA GLY A 237 9.35 -7.32 3.43
C GLY A 237 7.85 -7.44 3.55
N PHE A 238 7.16 -6.32 3.81
CA PHE A 238 5.70 -6.30 3.93
C PHE A 238 5.11 -5.01 3.37
N SER A 239 3.86 -5.11 2.99
CA SER A 239 3.04 -4.01 2.51
C SER A 239 1.63 -4.07 3.06
#